data_10c004ae88401804663e98e998384827
#
_entry.id   10c004ae88401804663e98e998384827
#
_cell.length_a   1.000
_cell.length_b   1.000
_cell.length_c   1.000
_cell.angle_alpha   90.00
_cell.angle_beta   90.00
_cell.angle_gamma   90.00
#
_symmetry.space_group_name_H-M   'P 1'
#
loop_
_entity.id
_entity.type
_entity.pdbx_description
1 polymer ?
#
loop_
_entity_poly.entity_id
_entity_poly.type
_entity_poly.pdbx_seq_one_letter_code
_entity_poly.pdbx_strand_id
1 'polypeptide(L)'
;MLNESSRLVYGDELITATELNQQPNRVLDLAMDHPVTITRNDQHFALLRREEMTLWVKAATISLTVFEVTAAAYRLRLGEAISSENPYYWLTVFDSDELSELIAELEKAYRLAESESGAWNQIEIVIHEWHESAKAIASPELAAAFSDEIDEVLLTPPQIESTTESTQV
;
A
#
# COMPACT_ATOMS: atom_id res chain seq x y z
N MET A 1 -17.96 5.02 15.35
CA MET A 1 -17.20 6.11 16.01
C MET A 1 -16.29 6.67 14.94
N LEU A 2 -16.57 7.86 14.44
CA LEU A 2 -15.68 8.56 13.53
C LEU A 2 -14.47 9.00 14.37
N ASN A 3 -13.28 8.57 13.97
CA ASN A 3 -12.03 8.80 14.67
C ASN A 3 -11.79 10.30 14.83
N GLU A 4 -11.35 10.74 16.01
CA GLU A 4 -11.04 12.16 16.31
C GLU A 4 -9.98 12.76 15.36
N SER A 5 -9.17 11.93 14.69
CA SER A 5 -8.18 12.35 13.68
C SER A 5 -8.80 13.07 12.47
N SER A 6 -10.09 12.82 12.15
CA SER A 6 -10.78 13.51 11.05
C SER A 6 -11.20 14.95 11.38
N ARG A 7 -11.07 15.39 12.64
CA ARG A 7 -11.43 16.74 13.09
C ARG A 7 -10.31 17.76 12.96
N LEU A 8 -9.08 17.31 12.66
CA LEU A 8 -7.88 18.16 12.67
C LEU A 8 -7.60 18.91 11.35
N VAL A 9 -8.47 18.81 10.33
CA VAL A 9 -8.28 19.55 9.07
C VAL A 9 -8.50 21.07 9.23
N TYR A 10 -9.20 21.49 10.29
CA TYR A 10 -9.39 22.90 10.61
C TYR A 10 -8.92 23.11 12.06
N GLY A 11 -7.66 23.54 12.21
CA GLY A 11 -7.18 24.00 13.51
C GLY A 11 -8.11 25.08 14.03
N ASP A 12 -8.61 24.92 15.25
CA ASP A 12 -9.55 25.88 15.88
C ASP A 12 -8.89 27.23 16.15
N GLU A 13 -7.59 27.39 15.90
CA GLU A 13 -6.85 28.62 16.16
C GLU A 13 -6.77 29.49 14.90
N LEU A 14 -7.49 30.61 14.93
CA LEU A 14 -7.53 31.64 13.90
C LEU A 14 -6.52 32.74 14.24
N ILE A 15 -5.49 32.88 13.41
CA ILE A 15 -4.47 33.93 13.53
C ILE A 15 -4.66 34.95 12.41
N THR A 16 -4.62 36.22 12.71
CA THR A 16 -4.67 37.27 11.69
C THR A 16 -3.32 37.45 11.01
N ALA A 17 -3.31 37.89 9.74
CA ALA A 17 -2.07 38.23 9.03
C ALA A 17 -1.28 39.33 9.76
N THR A 18 -1.94 40.21 10.50
CA THR A 18 -1.29 41.22 11.34
C THR A 18 -0.56 40.58 12.53
N GLU A 19 -1.20 39.62 13.17
CA GLU A 19 -0.61 38.88 14.30
C GLU A 19 0.58 38.03 13.84
N LEU A 20 0.46 37.33 12.70
CA LEU A 20 1.60 36.64 12.08
C LEU A 20 2.79 37.58 11.83
N ASN A 21 2.52 38.80 11.33
CA ASN A 21 3.58 39.78 11.09
C ASN A 21 4.21 40.33 12.38
N GLN A 22 3.44 40.41 13.44
CA GLN A 22 3.94 40.92 14.76
C GLN A 22 4.65 39.87 15.57
N GLN A 23 4.23 38.60 15.49
CA GLN A 23 4.73 37.50 16.31
C GLN A 23 5.00 36.24 15.47
N PRO A 24 5.88 36.32 14.45
CA PRO A 24 6.08 35.19 13.51
C PRO A 24 6.57 33.90 14.20
N ASN A 25 7.48 34.02 15.16
CA ASN A 25 8.01 32.86 15.87
C ASN A 25 6.91 32.13 16.67
N ARG A 26 6.05 32.87 17.39
CA ARG A 26 4.92 32.27 18.12
C ARG A 26 4.01 31.48 17.18
N VAL A 27 3.69 32.05 16.01
CA VAL A 27 2.79 31.40 15.04
C VAL A 27 3.45 30.18 14.41
N LEU A 28 4.76 30.23 14.17
CA LEU A 28 5.54 29.07 13.70
C LEU A 28 5.61 27.98 14.77
N ASP A 29 5.80 28.34 16.04
CA ASP A 29 5.81 27.37 17.15
C ASP A 29 4.45 26.63 17.26
N LEU A 30 3.34 27.36 17.13
CA LEU A 30 1.99 26.76 17.08
C LEU A 30 1.85 25.80 15.90
N ALA A 31 2.37 26.17 14.72
CA ALA A 31 2.33 25.35 13.54
C ALA A 31 3.26 24.10 13.60
N MET A 32 4.11 23.99 14.61
CA MET A 32 4.85 22.77 14.91
C MET A 32 3.97 21.69 15.56
N ASP A 33 2.96 22.11 16.33
CA ASP A 33 2.11 21.22 17.09
C ASP A 33 0.83 20.84 16.32
N HIS A 34 0.24 21.81 15.59
CA HIS A 34 -0.97 21.60 14.80
C HIS A 34 -1.10 22.63 13.66
N PRO A 35 -1.89 22.36 12.61
CA PRO A 35 -2.16 23.34 11.56
C PRO A 35 -2.80 24.59 12.10
N VAL A 36 -2.34 25.75 11.65
CA VAL A 36 -2.85 27.07 12.03
C VAL A 36 -3.54 27.74 10.85
N THR A 37 -4.71 28.30 11.05
CA THR A 37 -5.42 29.07 10.02
C THR A 37 -5.04 30.55 10.10
N ILE A 38 -4.45 31.07 9.04
CA ILE A 38 -4.12 32.49 8.89
C ILE A 38 -5.23 33.19 8.12
N THR A 39 -5.82 34.23 8.69
CA THR A 39 -6.88 35.02 8.05
C THR A 39 -6.32 36.34 7.53
N ARG A 40 -6.65 36.65 6.27
CA ARG A 40 -6.33 37.93 5.65
C ARG A 40 -7.51 38.37 4.79
N ASN A 41 -8.18 39.44 5.21
CA ASN A 41 -9.47 39.85 4.64
C ASN A 41 -10.46 38.68 4.69
N ASP A 42 -11.09 38.33 3.57
CA ASP A 42 -12.05 37.24 3.47
C ASP A 42 -11.40 35.90 3.04
N GLN A 43 -10.06 35.80 3.10
CA GLN A 43 -9.32 34.62 2.69
C GLN A 43 -8.69 33.93 3.90
N HIS A 44 -8.67 32.60 3.83
CA HIS A 44 -8.07 31.75 4.82
C HIS A 44 -6.89 30.96 4.19
N PHE A 45 -5.80 30.87 4.93
CA PHE A 45 -4.58 30.15 4.53
C PHE A 45 -4.24 29.15 5.64
N ALA A 46 -3.76 27.97 5.29
CA ALA A 46 -3.24 27.01 6.24
C ALA A 46 -1.72 27.15 6.36
N LEU A 47 -1.23 27.26 7.58
CA LEU A 47 0.18 27.13 7.92
C LEU A 47 0.38 25.81 8.65
N LEU A 48 1.20 24.93 8.10
CA LEU A 48 1.52 23.61 8.65
C LEU A 48 2.92 23.20 8.22
N ARG A 49 3.47 22.20 8.87
CA ARG A 49 4.76 21.64 8.48
C ARG A 49 4.70 21.02 7.09
N ARG A 50 5.78 21.14 6.34
CA ARG A 50 5.88 20.57 4.99
C ARG A 50 5.68 19.05 4.98
N GLU A 51 6.19 18.38 6.01
CA GLU A 51 6.07 16.93 6.17
C GLU A 51 4.62 16.49 6.30
N GLU A 52 3.80 17.26 7.03
CA GLU A 52 2.36 16.99 7.17
C GLU A 52 1.63 17.17 5.84
N MET A 53 1.93 18.24 5.11
CA MET A 53 1.35 18.45 3.78
C MET A 53 1.72 17.29 2.83
N THR A 54 2.98 16.86 2.85
CA THR A 54 3.44 15.73 2.03
C THR A 54 2.70 14.44 2.40
N LEU A 55 2.51 14.19 3.70
CA LEU A 55 1.77 13.03 4.18
C LEU A 55 0.30 13.07 3.74
N TRP A 56 -0.36 14.21 3.83
CA TRP A 56 -1.76 14.35 3.41
C TRP A 56 -1.93 14.15 1.91
N VAL A 57 -1.05 14.73 1.09
CA VAL A 57 -1.06 14.51 -0.36
C VAL A 57 -0.85 13.03 -0.69
N LYS A 58 0.11 12.38 -0.01
CA LYS A 58 0.36 10.94 -0.18
C LYS A 58 -0.86 10.12 0.22
N ALA A 59 -1.43 10.37 1.39
CA ALA A 59 -2.61 9.69 1.88
C ALA A 59 -3.79 9.82 0.90
N ALA A 60 -4.04 11.02 0.37
CA ALA A 60 -5.10 11.26 -0.60
C ALA A 60 -4.86 10.48 -1.92
N THR A 61 -3.63 10.50 -2.43
CA THR A 61 -3.27 9.77 -3.65
C THR A 61 -3.44 8.26 -3.48
N ILE A 62 -2.92 7.70 -2.38
CA ILE A 62 -3.03 6.27 -2.09
C ILE A 62 -4.50 5.86 -1.88
N SER A 63 -5.29 6.69 -1.18
CA SER A 63 -6.72 6.42 -0.97
C SER A 63 -7.48 6.32 -2.29
N LEU A 64 -7.17 7.19 -3.25
CA LEU A 64 -7.75 7.11 -4.59
C LEU A 64 -7.35 5.81 -5.29
N THR A 65 -6.06 5.45 -5.24
CA THR A 65 -5.57 4.19 -5.82
C THR A 65 -6.25 2.97 -5.20
N VAL A 66 -6.38 2.91 -3.87
CA VAL A 66 -7.09 1.81 -3.17
C VAL A 66 -8.54 1.73 -3.62
N PHE A 67 -9.22 2.88 -3.72
CA PHE A 67 -10.59 2.92 -4.21
C PHE A 67 -10.72 2.35 -5.62
N GLU A 68 -9.84 2.75 -6.54
CA GLU A 68 -9.87 2.32 -7.94
C GLU A 68 -9.55 0.84 -8.09
N VAL A 69 -8.50 0.33 -7.41
CA VAL A 69 -8.15 -1.11 -7.39
C VAL A 69 -9.30 -1.93 -6.83
N THR A 70 -9.84 -1.53 -5.69
CA THR A 70 -10.95 -2.23 -5.04
C THR A 70 -12.20 -2.24 -5.92
N ALA A 71 -12.54 -1.11 -6.55
CA ALA A 71 -13.67 -1.02 -7.46
C ALA A 71 -13.50 -1.94 -8.68
N ALA A 72 -12.29 -2.01 -9.26
CA ALA A 72 -11.98 -2.91 -10.36
C ALA A 72 -12.10 -4.38 -9.93
N ALA A 73 -11.55 -4.74 -8.76
CA ALA A 73 -11.63 -6.09 -8.20
C ALA A 73 -13.08 -6.52 -7.94
N TYR A 74 -13.93 -5.66 -7.37
CA TYR A 74 -15.35 -5.97 -7.16
C TYR A 74 -16.11 -6.16 -8.47
N ARG A 75 -15.83 -5.36 -9.50
CA ARG A 75 -16.47 -5.54 -10.81
C ARG A 75 -16.11 -6.89 -11.42
N LEU A 76 -14.86 -7.29 -11.37
CA LEU A 76 -14.40 -8.61 -11.84
C LEU A 76 -15.09 -9.75 -11.06
N ARG A 77 -15.20 -9.64 -9.74
CA ARG A 77 -15.89 -10.62 -8.89
C ARG A 77 -17.38 -10.75 -9.22
N LEU A 78 -18.01 -9.67 -9.70
CA LEU A 78 -19.40 -9.69 -10.18
C LEU A 78 -19.53 -10.23 -11.63
N GLY A 79 -18.41 -10.64 -12.24
CA GLY A 79 -18.38 -11.13 -13.62
C GLY A 79 -18.43 -10.01 -14.66
N GLU A 80 -18.21 -8.76 -14.27
CA GLU A 80 -18.12 -7.65 -15.20
C GLU A 80 -16.74 -7.61 -15.86
N ALA A 81 -16.70 -7.37 -17.16
CA ALA A 81 -15.42 -7.14 -17.85
C ALA A 81 -14.93 -5.71 -17.61
N ILE A 82 -13.62 -5.56 -17.45
CA ILE A 82 -12.94 -4.27 -17.46
C ILE A 82 -12.17 -4.10 -18.78
N SER A 83 -12.06 -2.86 -19.26
CA SER A 83 -11.35 -2.56 -20.51
C SER A 83 -9.86 -2.83 -20.37
N SER A 84 -9.21 -3.26 -21.45
CA SER A 84 -7.74 -3.38 -21.51
C SER A 84 -7.01 -2.04 -21.38
N GLU A 85 -7.70 -0.92 -21.54
CA GLU A 85 -7.18 0.43 -21.29
C GLU A 85 -7.22 0.81 -19.80
N ASN A 86 -7.90 0.02 -18.97
CA ASN A 86 -7.97 0.27 -17.53
C ASN A 86 -6.60 0.02 -16.89
N PRO A 87 -6.06 0.94 -16.06
CA PRO A 87 -4.77 0.76 -15.39
C PRO A 87 -4.68 -0.52 -14.54
N TYR A 88 -5.83 -1.04 -14.11
CA TYR A 88 -5.94 -2.24 -13.27
C TYR A 88 -6.39 -3.48 -14.06
N TYR A 89 -6.21 -3.49 -15.38
CA TYR A 89 -6.51 -4.64 -16.23
C TYR A 89 -5.75 -5.91 -15.81
N TRP A 90 -4.59 -5.75 -15.20
CA TRP A 90 -3.80 -6.84 -14.65
C TRP A 90 -4.54 -7.69 -13.60
N LEU A 91 -5.60 -7.17 -12.97
CA LEU A 91 -6.44 -7.92 -12.03
C LEU A 91 -7.24 -9.05 -12.71
N THR A 92 -7.37 -9.05 -14.03
CA THR A 92 -8.15 -10.05 -14.78
C THR A 92 -7.54 -11.46 -14.77
N VAL A 93 -6.30 -11.60 -14.32
CA VAL A 93 -5.62 -12.92 -14.21
C VAL A 93 -6.03 -13.68 -12.95
N PHE A 94 -6.61 -12.98 -11.97
CA PHE A 94 -6.99 -13.54 -10.68
C PHE A 94 -8.42 -14.04 -10.67
N ASP A 95 -8.65 -15.09 -9.90
CA ASP A 95 -9.98 -15.62 -9.65
C ASP A 95 -10.74 -14.82 -8.57
N SER A 96 -12.01 -15.21 -8.30
CA SER A 96 -12.86 -14.51 -7.33
C SER A 96 -12.35 -14.57 -5.90
N ASP A 97 -11.64 -15.64 -5.53
CA ASP A 97 -11.14 -15.86 -4.17
C ASP A 97 -9.87 -15.03 -3.96
N GLU A 98 -8.96 -15.06 -4.93
CA GLU A 98 -7.76 -14.22 -4.96
C GLU A 98 -8.10 -12.72 -4.94
N LEU A 99 -9.09 -12.29 -5.72
CA LEU A 99 -9.56 -10.90 -5.68
C LEU A 99 -10.19 -10.53 -4.32
N SER A 100 -10.78 -11.49 -3.62
CA SER A 100 -11.29 -11.27 -2.27
C SER A 100 -10.16 -11.11 -1.26
N GLU A 101 -9.10 -11.87 -1.41
CA GLU A 101 -7.90 -11.80 -0.59
C GLU A 101 -7.19 -10.44 -0.78
N LEU A 102 -6.98 -10.01 -2.03
CA LEU A 102 -6.46 -8.66 -2.33
C LEU A 102 -7.26 -7.56 -1.62
N ILE A 103 -8.60 -7.60 -1.73
CA ILE A 103 -9.45 -6.60 -1.08
C ILE A 103 -9.25 -6.61 0.44
N ALA A 104 -9.20 -7.79 1.06
CA ALA A 104 -9.01 -7.92 2.50
C ALA A 104 -7.64 -7.41 2.96
N GLU A 105 -6.59 -7.68 2.19
CA GLU A 105 -5.23 -7.16 2.46
C GLU A 105 -5.18 -5.63 2.33
N LEU A 106 -5.79 -5.06 1.29
CA LEU A 106 -5.86 -3.61 1.12
C LEU A 106 -6.63 -2.93 2.25
N GLU A 107 -7.77 -3.50 2.67
CA GLU A 107 -8.53 -3.00 3.81
C GLU A 107 -7.71 -3.02 5.11
N LYS A 108 -6.98 -4.10 5.35
CA LYS A 108 -6.12 -4.24 6.53
C LYS A 108 -4.99 -3.22 6.52
N ALA A 109 -4.29 -3.07 5.38
CA ALA A 109 -3.21 -2.11 5.22
C ALA A 109 -3.71 -0.66 5.37
N TYR A 110 -4.90 -0.36 4.82
CA TYR A 110 -5.51 0.97 4.93
C TYR A 110 -5.86 1.33 6.38
N ARG A 111 -6.48 0.41 7.13
CA ARG A 111 -6.77 0.64 8.57
C ARG A 111 -5.51 0.85 9.40
N LEU A 112 -4.43 0.15 9.07
CA LEU A 112 -3.14 0.34 9.72
C LEU A 112 -2.58 1.74 9.40
N ALA A 113 -2.65 2.18 8.15
CA ALA A 113 -2.18 3.49 7.71
C ALA A 113 -2.94 4.66 8.37
N GLU A 114 -4.24 4.49 8.67
CA GLU A 114 -5.02 5.48 9.42
C GLU A 114 -4.59 5.60 10.88
N SER A 115 -4.11 4.51 11.48
CA SER A 115 -3.71 4.48 12.90
C SER A 115 -2.24 4.85 13.11
N GLU A 116 -1.38 4.63 12.13
CA GLU A 116 0.06 4.83 12.23
C GLU A 116 0.58 5.75 11.10
N SER A 117 1.10 6.90 11.47
CA SER A 117 1.50 7.99 10.54
C SER A 117 2.53 7.61 9.45
N GLY A 118 3.11 6.41 9.47
CA GLY A 118 4.12 5.95 8.51
C GLY A 118 3.69 4.79 7.61
N ALA A 119 2.51 4.21 7.88
CA ALA A 119 2.10 2.93 7.27
C ALA A 119 1.51 3.05 5.85
N TRP A 120 1.37 4.26 5.30
CA TRP A 120 0.86 4.47 3.93
C TRP A 120 1.70 3.74 2.87
N ASN A 121 3.03 3.60 3.08
CA ASN A 121 3.89 2.85 2.17
C ASN A 121 3.52 1.37 2.08
N GLN A 122 2.93 0.79 3.14
CA GLN A 122 2.54 -0.62 3.15
C GLN A 122 1.48 -0.93 2.10
N ILE A 123 0.57 0.02 1.85
CA ILE A 123 -0.46 -0.14 0.80
C ILE A 123 0.18 -0.21 -0.59
N GLU A 124 1.17 0.65 -0.85
CA GLU A 124 1.92 0.63 -2.12
C GLU A 124 2.65 -0.70 -2.31
N ILE A 125 3.22 -1.27 -1.23
CA ILE A 125 3.88 -2.57 -1.25
C ILE A 125 2.88 -3.68 -1.60
N VAL A 126 1.71 -3.73 -0.94
CA VAL A 126 0.67 -4.72 -1.23
C VAL A 126 0.25 -4.66 -2.70
N ILE A 127 -0.07 -3.48 -3.22
CA ILE A 127 -0.47 -3.33 -4.63
C ILE A 127 0.66 -3.76 -5.57
N HIS A 128 1.90 -3.45 -5.24
CA HIS A 128 3.06 -3.83 -6.03
C HIS A 128 3.25 -5.35 -6.05
N GLU A 129 3.17 -6.03 -4.92
CA GLU A 129 3.31 -7.49 -4.80
C GLU A 129 2.24 -8.22 -5.61
N TRP A 130 0.99 -7.79 -5.54
CA TRP A 130 -0.09 -8.34 -6.35
C TRP A 130 0.13 -8.09 -7.85
N HIS A 131 0.60 -6.91 -8.22
CA HIS A 131 0.91 -6.61 -9.62
C HIS A 131 2.07 -7.45 -10.17
N GLU A 132 3.12 -7.69 -9.38
CA GLU A 132 4.21 -8.59 -9.78
C GLU A 132 3.72 -10.04 -9.88
N SER A 133 2.85 -10.49 -8.98
CA SER A 133 2.21 -11.80 -9.07
C SER A 133 1.40 -11.95 -10.35
N ALA A 134 0.64 -10.92 -10.73
CA ALA A 134 -0.11 -10.92 -11.99
C ALA A 134 0.81 -11.03 -13.21
N LYS A 135 1.94 -10.35 -13.22
CA LYS A 135 2.95 -10.47 -14.29
C LYS A 135 3.53 -11.89 -14.37
N ALA A 136 3.80 -12.49 -13.21
CA ALA A 136 4.30 -13.85 -13.13
C ALA A 136 3.28 -14.85 -13.71
N ILE A 137 2.00 -14.75 -13.33
CA ILE A 137 0.92 -15.60 -13.85
C ILE A 137 0.75 -15.42 -15.37
N ALA A 138 0.86 -14.20 -15.86
CA ALA A 138 0.71 -13.89 -17.29
C ALA A 138 1.95 -14.23 -18.13
N SER A 139 3.06 -14.67 -17.50
CA SER A 139 4.30 -15.01 -18.22
C SER A 139 4.20 -16.36 -18.92
N PRO A 140 4.35 -16.42 -20.27
CA PRO A 140 4.35 -17.69 -21.00
C PRO A 140 5.51 -18.62 -20.59
N GLU A 141 6.62 -18.04 -20.15
CA GLU A 141 7.82 -18.80 -19.73
C GLU A 141 7.56 -19.55 -18.42
N LEU A 142 6.89 -18.91 -17.47
CA LEU A 142 6.48 -19.55 -16.22
C LEU A 142 5.39 -20.59 -16.46
N ALA A 143 4.39 -20.31 -17.30
CA ALA A 143 3.36 -21.27 -17.67
C ALA A 143 3.98 -22.52 -18.33
N ALA A 144 5.00 -22.37 -19.18
CA ALA A 144 5.75 -23.48 -19.77
C ALA A 144 6.55 -24.25 -18.72
N ALA A 145 7.20 -23.56 -17.79
CA ALA A 145 7.98 -24.20 -16.72
C ALA A 145 7.12 -25.03 -15.75
N PHE A 146 5.88 -24.63 -15.51
CA PHE A 146 4.92 -25.39 -14.69
C PHE A 146 4.18 -26.49 -15.45
N SER A 147 4.16 -26.44 -16.79
CA SER A 147 3.56 -27.48 -17.63
C SER A 147 4.52 -28.58 -18.02
N ASP A 148 5.84 -28.39 -17.92
CA ASP A 148 6.80 -29.45 -18.03
C ASP A 148 6.61 -30.40 -16.84
N GLU A 149 6.17 -31.63 -17.12
CA GLU A 149 6.10 -32.71 -16.12
C GLU A 149 7.48 -32.77 -15.42
N ILE A 150 7.45 -32.52 -14.10
CA ILE A 150 8.62 -32.70 -13.25
C ILE A 150 8.89 -34.21 -13.32
N ASP A 151 9.89 -34.62 -14.11
CA ASP A 151 10.41 -35.97 -14.08
C ASP A 151 10.98 -36.17 -12.66
N GLU A 152 10.18 -36.78 -11.79
CA GLU A 152 10.60 -37.10 -10.43
C GLU A 152 11.74 -38.14 -10.51
N VAL A 153 12.96 -37.62 -10.58
CA VAL A 153 14.15 -38.46 -10.43
C VAL A 153 14.21 -38.92 -8.98
N LEU A 154 13.83 -40.16 -8.75
CA LEU A 154 13.99 -40.84 -7.46
C LEU A 154 15.46 -40.69 -7.01
N LEU A 155 15.66 -39.92 -5.95
CA LEU A 155 16.97 -39.79 -5.30
C LEU A 155 17.35 -41.15 -4.73
N THR A 156 18.28 -41.85 -5.43
CA THR A 156 18.87 -43.11 -4.92
C THR A 156 19.76 -42.76 -3.73
N PRO A 157 19.57 -43.35 -2.56
CA PRO A 157 20.43 -43.05 -1.40
C PRO A 157 21.87 -43.50 -1.73
N PRO A 158 22.89 -42.75 -1.28
CA PRO A 158 24.29 -43.11 -1.53
C PRO A 158 24.60 -44.48 -0.93
N GLN A 159 25.18 -45.37 -1.74
CA GLN A 159 25.68 -46.67 -1.26
C GLN A 159 26.89 -46.43 -0.36
N ILE A 160 26.74 -46.76 0.93
CA ILE A 160 27.85 -46.74 1.88
C ILE A 160 28.64 -48.04 1.61
N GLU A 161 29.80 -47.92 0.94
CA GLU A 161 30.76 -48.99 0.86
C GLU A 161 31.32 -49.28 2.26
N SER A 162 30.93 -50.40 2.83
CA SER A 162 31.51 -50.91 4.06
C SER A 162 32.90 -51.47 3.78
N THR A 163 33.92 -50.68 4.09
CA THR A 163 35.30 -51.12 4.10
C THR A 163 35.49 -52.06 5.29
N THR A 164 35.52 -53.36 5.03
CA THR A 164 35.91 -54.40 6.00
C THR A 164 37.43 -54.40 6.09
N GLU A 165 37.99 -53.74 7.10
CA GLU A 165 39.40 -53.94 7.48
C GLU A 165 39.55 -55.33 8.06
N SER A 166 40.20 -56.23 7.30
CA SER A 166 40.69 -57.51 7.80
C SER A 166 41.99 -57.30 8.56
N THR A 167 41.90 -57.31 9.91
CA THR A 167 43.07 -57.46 10.77
C THR A 167 43.53 -58.91 10.69
N GLN A 168 44.69 -59.17 10.10
CA GLN A 168 45.46 -60.40 10.31
C GLN A 168 46.57 -60.13 11.33
N VAL A 169 46.62 -61.01 12.28
CA VAL A 169 47.57 -61.29 13.36
C VAL A 169 49.04 -61.19 12.95
#